data_fce0ba011421ab6d2532c8f1eb146715
#
_entry.id   fce0ba011421ab6d2532c8f1eb146715
#
_cell.length_a   1.000
_cell.length_b   1.000
_cell.length_c   1.000
_cell.angle_alpha   90.00
_cell.angle_beta   90.00
_cell.angle_gamma   90.00
#
_symmetry.space_group_name_H-M   'P 1'
#
loop_
_entity.id
_entity.type
_entity.pdbx_description
1 polymer ?
#
loop_
_entity_poly.entity_id
_entity_poly.type
_entity_poly.pdbx_seq_one_letter_code
_entity_poly.pdbx_strand_id
1 'polypeptide(L)'
;PLRVKRKKDGHYELGRSETIDLGKLDVVLMRQDPPFDMGYITTTHLLEHIHPQTLVVNDPAEVRNAPEKLYVTRFPNLMPPTLISSDAERITSFRAEHKDIILKPLYGNGGSGVFHVTPEDENLSALLEMFTEFYREPIIAQKYLAEVRDGDRRIILIDGEAAGVIN
;
A
#
# COMPACT_ATOMS: atom_id res chain seq x y z
N PRO A 1 -3.80 11.04 -25.77
CA PRO A 1 -2.93 12.12 -25.27
C PRO A 1 -3.58 12.86 -24.08
N LEU A 2 -2.75 13.26 -23.12
CA LEU A 2 -3.13 14.05 -21.93
C LEU A 2 -2.48 15.43 -22.01
N ARG A 3 -3.26 16.49 -21.76
CA ARG A 3 -2.73 17.84 -21.59
C ARG A 3 -3.00 18.33 -20.18
N VAL A 4 -1.96 18.76 -19.47
CA VAL A 4 -2.07 19.30 -18.11
C VAL A 4 -2.28 20.83 -18.20
N LYS A 5 -3.17 21.36 -17.34
CA LYS A 5 -3.50 22.78 -17.24
C LYS A 5 -3.27 23.26 -15.81
N ARG A 6 -2.76 24.49 -15.64
CA ARG A 6 -2.62 25.13 -14.31
C ARG A 6 -3.95 25.70 -13.84
N LYS A 7 -4.90 24.82 -13.48
CA LYS A 7 -6.22 25.19 -12.94
C LYS A 7 -6.53 24.29 -11.76
N LYS A 8 -7.24 24.80 -10.77
CA LYS A 8 -7.64 24.02 -9.58
C LYS A 8 -8.66 22.94 -9.98
N ASP A 9 -9.66 23.29 -10.81
CA ASP A 9 -10.64 22.36 -11.37
C ASP A 9 -10.40 22.24 -12.87
N GLY A 10 -10.48 20.99 -13.40
CA GLY A 10 -10.18 20.72 -14.81
C GLY A 10 -8.70 20.89 -15.15
N HIS A 11 -7.82 20.42 -14.25
CA HIS A 11 -6.37 20.51 -14.36
C HIS A 11 -5.78 19.65 -15.48
N TYR A 12 -6.60 18.82 -16.13
CA TYR A 12 -6.18 18.03 -17.30
C TYR A 12 -7.30 18.01 -18.36
N GLU A 13 -6.89 17.65 -19.55
CA GLU A 13 -7.77 17.42 -20.71
C GLU A 13 -7.32 16.17 -21.44
N LEU A 14 -8.26 15.24 -21.63
CA LEU A 14 -8.01 14.03 -22.43
C LEU A 14 -8.24 14.35 -23.91
N GLY A 15 -7.27 14.03 -24.75
CA GLY A 15 -7.42 14.03 -26.19
C GLY A 15 -8.07 12.74 -26.69
N ARG A 16 -8.01 12.53 -28.00
CA ARG A 16 -8.52 11.31 -28.63
C ARG A 16 -7.81 10.08 -28.10
N SER A 17 -8.59 9.04 -27.73
CA SER A 17 -8.04 7.73 -27.37
C SER A 17 -7.44 7.05 -28.60
N GLU A 18 -6.28 6.44 -28.40
CA GLU A 18 -5.55 5.69 -29.41
C GLU A 18 -5.09 4.36 -28.82
N THR A 19 -5.12 3.29 -29.62
CA THR A 19 -4.52 2.01 -29.25
C THR A 19 -3.06 2.04 -29.69
N ILE A 20 -2.15 1.76 -28.78
CA ILE A 20 -0.71 1.70 -29.03
C ILE A 20 -0.16 0.34 -28.61
N ASP A 21 0.91 -0.09 -29.28
CA ASP A 21 1.67 -1.26 -28.92
C ASP A 21 2.76 -0.83 -27.92
N LEU A 22 2.61 -1.22 -26.65
CA LEU A 22 3.56 -0.87 -25.59
C LEU A 22 4.95 -1.45 -25.83
N GLY A 23 5.07 -2.58 -26.55
CA GLY A 23 6.35 -3.17 -26.91
C GLY A 23 7.18 -2.35 -27.91
N LYS A 24 6.61 -1.27 -28.46
CA LYS A 24 7.31 -0.32 -29.35
C LYS A 24 7.75 0.97 -28.66
N LEU A 25 7.55 1.05 -27.36
CA LEU A 25 7.98 2.20 -26.56
C LEU A 25 9.37 1.91 -25.94
N ASP A 26 10.11 2.95 -25.67
CA ASP A 26 11.39 2.86 -24.96
C ASP A 26 11.16 2.57 -23.47
N VAL A 27 10.15 3.23 -22.87
CA VAL A 27 9.86 3.16 -21.43
C VAL A 27 8.37 3.18 -21.16
N VAL A 28 7.93 2.37 -20.22
CA VAL A 28 6.60 2.41 -19.60
C VAL A 28 6.75 2.68 -18.11
N LEU A 29 6.20 3.78 -17.62
CA LEU A 29 6.13 4.07 -16.19
C LEU A 29 4.87 3.45 -15.60
N MET A 30 5.03 2.49 -14.72
CA MET A 30 3.92 1.84 -14.03
C MET A 30 3.41 2.74 -12.90
N ARG A 31 2.48 3.63 -13.23
CA ARG A 31 1.89 4.63 -12.32
C ARG A 31 0.42 4.34 -12.01
N GLN A 32 0.05 3.07 -12.04
CA GLN A 32 -1.31 2.65 -11.70
C GLN A 32 -1.59 2.97 -10.22
N ASP A 33 -2.75 3.58 -9.95
CA ASP A 33 -3.22 3.82 -8.59
C ASP A 33 -3.69 2.51 -7.92
N PRO A 34 -3.60 2.42 -6.58
CA PRO A 34 -4.21 1.33 -5.84
C PRO A 34 -5.72 1.21 -6.14
N PRO A 35 -6.36 0.07 -5.84
CA PRO A 35 -5.91 -0.99 -4.94
C PRO A 35 -4.90 -1.96 -5.56
N PHE A 36 -4.07 -2.58 -4.70
CA PHE A 36 -3.20 -3.68 -5.09
C PHE A 36 -4.02 -4.98 -5.06
N ASP A 37 -4.78 -5.19 -6.13
CA ASP A 37 -5.72 -6.29 -6.32
C ASP A 37 -5.32 -7.18 -7.51
N MET A 38 -6.19 -8.12 -7.88
CA MET A 38 -5.94 -8.99 -9.03
C MET A 38 -5.85 -8.23 -10.35
N GLY A 39 -6.52 -7.10 -10.50
CA GLY A 39 -6.39 -6.23 -11.67
C GLY A 39 -4.99 -5.63 -11.76
N TYR A 40 -4.49 -5.14 -10.63
CA TYR A 40 -3.13 -4.64 -10.52
C TYR A 40 -2.09 -5.74 -10.81
N ILE A 41 -2.23 -6.90 -10.18
CA ILE A 41 -1.36 -8.07 -10.38
C ILE A 41 -1.37 -8.51 -11.85
N THR A 42 -2.56 -8.59 -12.48
CA THR A 42 -2.69 -8.94 -13.89
C THR A 42 -1.95 -7.94 -14.79
N THR A 43 -2.05 -6.64 -14.50
CA THR A 43 -1.32 -5.62 -15.24
C THR A 43 0.19 -5.84 -15.16
N THR A 44 0.72 -6.18 -13.99
CA THR A 44 2.15 -6.47 -13.84
C THR A 44 2.58 -7.68 -14.67
N HIS A 45 1.78 -8.75 -14.71
CA HIS A 45 2.06 -9.92 -15.55
C HIS A 45 2.07 -9.58 -17.04
N LEU A 46 1.12 -8.74 -17.50
CA LEU A 46 1.08 -8.32 -18.89
C LEU A 46 2.29 -7.45 -19.27
N LEU A 47 2.71 -6.56 -18.41
CA LEU A 47 3.87 -5.70 -18.63
C LEU A 47 5.20 -6.47 -18.58
N GLU A 48 5.26 -7.59 -17.88
CA GLU A 48 6.42 -8.46 -17.83
C GLU A 48 6.74 -9.08 -19.21
N HIS A 49 5.72 -9.27 -20.07
CA HIS A 49 5.93 -9.81 -21.42
C HIS A 49 6.73 -8.87 -22.34
N ILE A 50 6.74 -7.59 -22.07
CA ILE A 50 7.48 -6.60 -22.86
C ILE A 50 8.78 -6.16 -22.20
N HIS A 51 8.96 -6.47 -20.91
CA HIS A 51 10.18 -6.17 -20.16
C HIS A 51 11.24 -7.24 -20.43
N PRO A 52 12.55 -6.93 -20.64
CA PRO A 52 13.15 -5.59 -20.58
C PRO A 52 13.27 -4.87 -21.94
N GLN A 53 12.74 -5.41 -23.04
CA GLN A 53 12.84 -4.75 -24.37
C GLN A 53 12.24 -3.35 -24.34
N THR A 54 11.04 -3.23 -23.77
CA THR A 54 10.52 -1.95 -23.29
C THR A 54 10.82 -1.86 -21.80
N LEU A 55 11.57 -0.86 -21.37
CA LEU A 55 11.88 -0.68 -19.96
C LEU A 55 10.60 -0.35 -19.17
N VAL A 56 10.14 -1.28 -18.34
CA VAL A 56 9.04 -1.01 -17.42
C VAL A 56 9.59 -0.60 -16.05
N VAL A 57 9.16 0.53 -15.54
CA VAL A 57 9.62 1.09 -14.24
C VAL A 57 8.42 1.21 -13.28
N ASN A 58 8.47 0.58 -12.11
CA ASN A 58 9.49 -0.36 -11.64
C ASN A 58 9.32 -1.72 -12.32
N ASP A 59 10.31 -2.60 -12.13
CA ASP A 59 10.23 -3.98 -12.63
C ASP A 59 8.90 -4.64 -12.22
N PRO A 60 8.12 -5.18 -13.17
CA PRO A 60 6.78 -5.70 -12.86
C PRO A 60 6.78 -6.89 -11.89
N ALA A 61 7.78 -7.77 -11.96
CA ALA A 61 7.91 -8.89 -11.05
C ALA A 61 8.22 -8.40 -9.63
N GLU A 62 9.13 -7.43 -9.49
CA GLU A 62 9.49 -6.87 -8.19
C GLU A 62 8.36 -6.05 -7.57
N VAL A 63 7.54 -5.38 -8.36
CA VAL A 63 6.31 -4.72 -7.87
C VAL A 63 5.37 -5.73 -7.21
N ARG A 64 5.18 -6.90 -7.82
CA ARG A 64 4.38 -7.99 -7.21
C ARG A 64 5.01 -8.55 -5.94
N ASN A 65 6.34 -8.70 -5.94
CA ASN A 65 7.11 -9.32 -4.85
C ASN A 65 7.28 -8.39 -3.65
N ALA A 66 6.98 -7.10 -3.79
CA ALA A 66 7.12 -6.10 -2.74
C ALA A 66 5.78 -5.46 -2.33
N PRO A 67 4.74 -6.25 -1.94
CA PRO A 67 3.50 -5.68 -1.44
C PRO A 67 3.78 -4.86 -0.17
N GLU A 68 3.36 -3.61 -0.17
CA GLU A 68 3.73 -2.55 0.77
C GLU A 68 3.80 -3.00 2.24
N LYS A 69 2.71 -3.56 2.75
CA LYS A 69 2.60 -3.91 4.18
C LYS A 69 3.19 -5.28 4.54
N LEU A 70 3.39 -6.15 3.56
CA LEU A 70 3.99 -7.47 3.78
C LEU A 70 5.51 -7.44 3.58
N TYR A 71 5.99 -6.69 2.59
CA TYR A 71 7.42 -6.64 2.30
C TYR A 71 8.23 -6.13 3.49
N VAL A 72 7.71 -5.15 4.24
CA VAL A 72 8.35 -4.58 5.42
C VAL A 72 8.59 -5.62 6.53
N THR A 73 7.82 -6.70 6.59
CA THR A 73 8.00 -7.78 7.59
C THR A 73 9.33 -8.53 7.47
N ARG A 74 10.03 -8.37 6.34
CA ARG A 74 11.41 -8.85 6.17
C ARG A 74 12.43 -8.05 7.00
N PHE A 75 12.02 -6.90 7.53
CA PHE A 75 12.87 -5.97 8.28
C PHE A 75 12.28 -5.68 9.67
N PRO A 76 12.11 -6.69 10.54
CA PRO A 76 11.39 -6.54 11.81
C PRO A 76 12.02 -5.49 12.74
N ASN A 77 13.33 -5.24 12.60
CA ASN A 77 14.05 -4.23 13.40
C ASN A 77 13.79 -2.79 12.93
N LEU A 78 13.14 -2.60 11.76
CA LEU A 78 12.83 -1.30 11.19
C LEU A 78 11.33 -0.98 11.23
N MET A 79 10.53 -1.79 11.93
CA MET A 79 9.10 -1.62 12.06
C MET A 79 8.65 -1.75 13.52
N PRO A 80 7.51 -1.15 13.89
CA PRO A 80 6.92 -1.39 15.21
C PRO A 80 6.54 -2.86 15.40
N PRO A 81 6.39 -3.36 16.64
CA PRO A 81 5.81 -4.67 16.89
C PRO A 81 4.53 -4.86 16.09
N THR A 82 4.47 -5.95 15.32
CA THR A 82 3.40 -6.19 14.34
C THR A 82 2.99 -7.65 14.39
N LEU A 83 1.68 -7.88 14.43
CA LEU A 83 1.03 -9.18 14.26
C LEU A 83 0.18 -9.15 13.00
N ILE A 84 0.30 -10.17 12.16
CA ILE A 84 -0.60 -10.40 11.02
C ILE A 84 -1.35 -11.69 11.31
N SER A 85 -2.68 -11.60 11.51
CA SER A 85 -3.48 -12.74 11.94
C SER A 85 -4.95 -12.56 11.56
N SER A 86 -5.64 -13.69 11.36
CA SER A 86 -7.11 -13.79 11.33
C SER A 86 -7.68 -14.28 12.67
N ASP A 87 -6.83 -14.57 13.64
CA ASP A 87 -7.20 -15.11 14.94
C ASP A 87 -7.46 -13.97 15.94
N ALA A 88 -8.73 -13.84 16.34
CA ALA A 88 -9.18 -12.79 17.26
C ALA A 88 -8.53 -12.90 18.65
N GLU A 89 -8.27 -14.12 19.15
CA GLU A 89 -7.64 -14.31 20.47
C GLU A 89 -6.20 -13.82 20.47
N ARG A 90 -5.46 -14.09 19.39
CA ARG A 90 -4.09 -13.60 19.21
C ARG A 90 -4.04 -12.08 19.13
N ILE A 91 -4.99 -11.47 18.42
CA ILE A 91 -5.06 -9.99 18.29
C ILE A 91 -5.43 -9.37 19.65
N THR A 92 -6.34 -9.98 20.39
CA THR A 92 -6.69 -9.55 21.75
C THR A 92 -5.50 -9.64 22.70
N SER A 93 -4.73 -10.72 22.62
CA SER A 93 -3.49 -10.90 23.41
C SER A 93 -2.45 -9.86 23.02
N PHE A 94 -2.29 -9.56 21.73
CA PHE A 94 -1.39 -8.53 21.24
C PHE A 94 -1.76 -7.14 21.77
N ARG A 95 -3.06 -6.79 21.80
CA ARG A 95 -3.53 -5.55 22.45
C ARG A 95 -3.21 -5.53 23.94
N ALA A 96 -3.45 -6.65 24.65
CA ALA A 96 -3.17 -6.72 26.08
C ALA A 96 -1.68 -6.47 26.40
N GLU A 97 -0.77 -6.92 25.53
CA GLU A 97 0.68 -6.71 25.64
C GLU A 97 1.09 -5.29 25.30
N HIS A 98 0.64 -4.77 24.15
CA HIS A 98 1.13 -3.50 23.59
C HIS A 98 0.27 -2.29 23.95
N LYS A 99 -0.90 -2.49 24.58
CA LYS A 99 -1.88 -1.49 25.02
C LYS A 99 -2.55 -0.79 23.83
N ASP A 100 -1.94 0.28 23.31
CA ASP A 100 -2.41 0.99 22.15
C ASP A 100 -1.95 0.30 20.86
N ILE A 101 -2.91 -0.05 20.01
CA ILE A 101 -2.63 -0.72 18.73
C ILE A 101 -3.37 -0.06 17.59
N ILE A 102 -2.84 -0.25 16.40
CA ILE A 102 -3.52 0.05 15.14
C ILE A 102 -3.99 -1.25 14.51
N LEU A 103 -5.28 -1.33 14.18
CA LEU A 103 -5.82 -2.37 13.30
C LEU A 103 -5.98 -1.80 11.90
N LYS A 104 -5.55 -2.54 10.89
CA LYS A 104 -5.66 -2.12 9.49
C LYS A 104 -5.70 -3.32 8.53
N PRO A 105 -6.37 -3.20 7.36
CA PRO A 105 -6.36 -4.25 6.36
C PRO A 105 -4.95 -4.39 5.75
N LEU A 106 -4.62 -5.61 5.31
CA LEU A 106 -3.37 -5.88 4.58
C LEU A 106 -3.29 -5.06 3.28
N TYR A 107 -4.38 -5.05 2.54
CA TYR A 107 -4.50 -4.31 1.29
C TYR A 107 -5.45 -3.14 1.48
N GLY A 108 -5.00 -1.95 1.20
CA GLY A 108 -5.76 -0.72 1.36
C GLY A 108 -4.82 0.48 1.34
N ASN A 109 -5.36 1.64 1.01
CA ASN A 109 -4.61 2.87 0.82
C ASN A 109 -5.36 4.06 1.43
N GLY A 110 -4.70 5.20 1.55
CA GLY A 110 -5.32 6.45 1.97
C GLY A 110 -5.91 6.45 3.39
N GLY A 111 -5.45 5.56 4.27
CA GLY A 111 -5.94 5.46 5.65
C GLY A 111 -7.30 4.75 5.80
N SER A 112 -7.87 4.24 4.73
CA SER A 112 -9.13 3.49 4.79
C SER A 112 -8.99 2.22 5.62
N GLY A 113 -9.94 2.00 6.55
CA GLY A 113 -9.97 0.84 7.43
C GLY A 113 -8.87 0.83 8.50
N VAL A 114 -8.26 1.97 8.79
CA VAL A 114 -7.26 2.12 9.87
C VAL A 114 -7.94 2.56 11.14
N PHE A 115 -7.84 1.76 12.20
CA PHE A 115 -8.44 2.02 13.50
C PHE A 115 -7.37 2.07 14.58
N HIS A 116 -7.39 3.10 15.41
CA HIS A 116 -6.65 3.16 16.66
C HIS A 116 -7.51 2.55 17.77
N VAL A 117 -7.00 1.52 18.42
CA VAL A 117 -7.70 0.78 19.47
C VAL A 117 -6.91 0.90 20.77
N THR A 118 -7.50 1.55 21.76
CA THR A 118 -6.91 1.73 23.10
C THR A 118 -7.25 0.54 24.01
N PRO A 119 -6.63 0.41 25.19
CA PRO A 119 -6.97 -0.63 26.17
C PRO A 119 -8.42 -0.56 26.64
N GLU A 120 -8.99 0.65 26.68
CA GLU A 120 -10.35 0.94 27.16
C GLU A 120 -11.42 0.78 26.07
N ASP A 121 -11.01 0.55 24.81
CA ASP A 121 -11.96 0.40 23.70
C ASP A 121 -12.71 -0.93 23.82
N GLU A 122 -14.02 -0.84 24.03
CA GLU A 122 -14.93 -1.98 24.18
C GLU A 122 -15.34 -2.58 22.83
N ASN A 123 -15.04 -1.90 21.71
CA ASN A 123 -15.50 -2.30 20.38
C ASN A 123 -14.54 -3.25 19.65
N LEU A 124 -13.46 -3.71 20.26
CA LEU A 124 -12.48 -4.57 19.59
C LEU A 124 -13.14 -5.80 18.94
N SER A 125 -14.04 -6.49 19.67
CA SER A 125 -14.72 -7.69 19.13
C SER A 125 -15.54 -7.36 17.90
N ALA A 126 -16.31 -6.28 17.92
CA ALA A 126 -17.12 -5.83 16.79
C ALA A 126 -16.25 -5.41 15.59
N LEU A 127 -15.10 -4.77 15.84
CA LEU A 127 -14.13 -4.44 14.79
C LEU A 127 -13.55 -5.71 14.15
N LEU A 128 -13.20 -6.72 14.94
CA LEU A 128 -12.66 -7.98 14.43
C LEU A 128 -13.71 -8.76 13.62
N GLU A 129 -14.96 -8.78 14.05
CA GLU A 129 -16.09 -9.35 13.28
C GLU A 129 -16.25 -8.62 11.95
N MET A 130 -16.28 -7.28 11.97
CA MET A 130 -16.37 -6.47 10.76
C MET A 130 -15.21 -6.76 9.79
N PHE A 131 -13.99 -6.85 10.29
CA PHE A 131 -12.84 -7.19 9.44
C PHE A 131 -12.98 -8.58 8.82
N THR A 132 -13.45 -9.57 9.58
CA THR A 132 -13.66 -10.93 9.09
C THR A 132 -14.77 -10.99 8.03
N GLU A 133 -15.80 -10.15 8.16
CA GLU A 133 -16.90 -10.07 7.19
C GLU A 133 -16.48 -9.42 5.86
N PHE A 134 -15.74 -8.32 5.94
CA PHE A 134 -15.37 -7.52 4.75
C PHE A 134 -14.07 -7.95 4.08
N TYR A 135 -13.15 -8.59 4.80
CA TYR A 135 -11.84 -8.98 4.29
C TYR A 135 -11.64 -10.49 4.47
N ARG A 136 -11.10 -11.12 3.43
CA ARG A 136 -10.71 -12.54 3.47
C ARG A 136 -9.29 -12.76 3.97
N GLU A 137 -8.50 -11.72 3.88
CA GLU A 137 -7.09 -11.72 4.26
C GLU A 137 -6.94 -11.50 5.77
N PRO A 138 -5.83 -11.98 6.36
CA PRO A 138 -5.47 -11.59 7.71
C PRO A 138 -5.38 -10.08 7.86
N ILE A 139 -5.65 -9.58 9.05
CA ILE A 139 -5.50 -8.16 9.39
C ILE A 139 -4.17 -7.90 10.08
N ILE A 140 -3.72 -6.65 10.03
CA ILE A 140 -2.54 -6.20 10.75
C ILE A 140 -2.98 -5.58 12.07
N ALA A 141 -2.44 -6.10 13.18
CA ALA A 141 -2.39 -5.43 14.47
C ALA A 141 -0.95 -4.93 14.69
N GLN A 142 -0.77 -3.65 14.92
CA GLN A 142 0.54 -3.04 15.06
C GLN A 142 0.55 -2.10 16.27
N LYS A 143 1.65 -2.11 17.04
CA LYS A 143 1.80 -1.17 18.16
C LYS A 143 1.67 0.25 17.65
N TYR A 144 0.84 1.06 18.32
CA TYR A 144 0.69 2.48 18.01
C TYR A 144 1.96 3.25 18.37
N LEU A 145 2.38 4.12 17.48
CA LEU A 145 3.46 5.08 17.70
C LEU A 145 2.86 6.48 17.78
N ALA A 146 2.93 7.11 18.95
CA ALA A 146 2.33 8.42 19.18
C ALA A 146 2.97 9.51 18.30
N GLU A 147 4.22 9.33 17.92
CA GLU A 147 5.02 10.22 17.09
C GLU A 147 4.42 10.42 15.68
N VAL A 148 3.51 9.55 15.25
CA VAL A 148 2.80 9.72 13.97
C VAL A 148 2.00 11.04 13.92
N ARG A 149 1.67 11.61 15.07
CA ARG A 149 0.97 12.90 15.17
C ARG A 149 1.85 14.10 14.80
N ASP A 150 3.16 13.92 14.86
CA ASP A 150 4.14 14.93 14.44
C ASP A 150 4.37 14.90 12.92
N GLY A 151 3.69 13.97 12.22
CA GLY A 151 3.76 13.77 10.78
C GLY A 151 4.58 12.54 10.38
N ASP A 152 4.58 12.27 9.10
CA ASP A 152 5.37 11.22 8.47
C ASP A 152 6.24 11.80 7.35
N ARG A 153 7.26 11.08 6.98
CA ARG A 153 8.15 11.47 5.89
C ARG A 153 8.16 10.39 4.82
N ARG A 154 7.94 10.82 3.59
CA ARG A 154 8.10 9.96 2.42
C ARG A 154 9.44 10.21 1.76
N ILE A 155 10.33 9.23 1.82
CA ILE A 155 11.64 9.28 1.18
C ILE A 155 11.51 8.61 -0.19
N ILE A 156 11.84 9.35 -1.25
CA ILE A 156 11.88 8.82 -2.62
C ILE A 156 13.27 8.26 -2.86
N LEU A 157 13.33 7.00 -3.26
CA LEU A 157 14.57 6.32 -3.62
C LEU A 157 14.63 6.11 -5.14
N ILE A 158 15.79 6.34 -5.72
CA ILE A 158 16.14 5.99 -7.11
C ILE A 158 17.44 5.21 -7.05
N ASP A 159 17.44 3.98 -7.55
CA ASP A 159 18.59 3.05 -7.50
C ASP A 159 19.19 2.88 -6.09
N GLY A 160 18.33 2.89 -5.06
CA GLY A 160 18.73 2.74 -3.66
C GLY A 160 19.23 4.04 -3.00
N GLU A 161 19.35 5.14 -3.72
CA GLU A 161 19.77 6.44 -3.19
C GLU A 161 18.58 7.37 -2.93
N ALA A 162 18.64 8.14 -1.84
CA ALA A 162 17.59 9.10 -1.49
C ALA A 162 17.61 10.29 -2.46
N ALA A 163 16.64 10.35 -3.35
CA ALA A 163 16.50 11.44 -4.34
C ALA A 163 15.67 12.61 -3.82
N GLY A 164 14.84 12.43 -2.80
CA GLY A 164 14.04 13.49 -2.22
C GLY A 164 13.21 13.04 -1.03
N VAL A 165 12.68 14.01 -0.28
CA VAL A 165 11.82 13.80 0.89
C VAL A 165 10.59 14.69 0.74
N ILE A 166 9.43 14.12 1.06
CA ILE A 166 8.14 14.82 1.13
C ILE A 166 7.67 14.72 2.59
N ASN A 167 7.34 15.86 3.17
CA ASN A 167 6.74 15.99 4.51
C ASN A 167 5.23 16.14 4.38
#